data_d8902a8e085a5b469c187fc3fe9a1f45
#
_entry.id   d8902a8e085a5b469c187fc3fe9a1f45
#
_cell.length_a   1.000
_cell.length_b   1.000
_cell.length_c   1.000
_cell.angle_alpha   90.00
_cell.angle_beta   90.00
_cell.angle_gamma   90.00
#
_symmetry.space_group_name_H-M   'P 1'
#
loop_
_entity.id
_entity.type
_entity.pdbx_description
1 polymer ?
#
loop_
_entity_poly.entity_id
_entity_poly.type
_entity_poly.pdbx_seq_one_letter_code
_entity_poly.pdbx_strand_id
1 'polypeptide(L)'
;MLEWLKNVLGDGYTDEVDAKISAEIGKNFVSKADFNQVNAAKKKAEDDVKTRDQQLETLKKSTGDTAALQEQITTLQTQNAEAKKTYEAELARVRLDGAVEAALTAAGAKNNTAVKALLADFLKDAKLDDSGAVKGLAAEIDTLAKADATAFLFNTAGGNAQQFKGM
;
A
#
# COMPACT_ATOMS: atom_id res chain seq x y z
N MET A 1 -0.14 -1.45 18.86
CA MET A 1 0.74 -1.83 19.98
C MET A 1 1.86 -2.70 19.43
N LEU A 2 3.10 -2.25 19.59
CA LEU A 2 4.30 -2.96 19.10
C LEU A 2 4.77 -3.92 20.21
N GLU A 3 4.22 -5.13 20.23
CA GLU A 3 4.50 -6.12 21.29
C GLU A 3 5.99 -6.42 21.48
N TRP A 4 6.74 -6.46 20.38
CA TRP A 4 8.19 -6.67 20.41
C TRP A 4 8.92 -5.52 21.15
N LEU A 5 8.39 -4.28 21.05
CA LEU A 5 8.98 -3.11 21.68
C LEU A 5 8.83 -3.16 23.20
N LYS A 6 7.74 -3.74 23.69
CA LYS A 6 7.54 -3.99 25.12
C LYS A 6 8.60 -4.93 25.70
N ASN A 7 9.00 -5.95 24.93
CA ASN A 7 10.06 -6.85 25.34
C ASN A 7 11.44 -6.19 25.36
N VAL A 8 11.65 -5.17 24.52
CA VAL A 8 12.94 -4.44 24.45
C VAL A 8 13.04 -3.36 25.52
N LEU A 9 11.96 -2.63 25.78
CA LEU A 9 11.96 -1.48 26.69
C LEU A 9 11.60 -1.83 28.14
N GLY A 10 11.03 -3.01 28.39
CA GLY A 10 10.62 -3.43 29.72
C GLY A 10 9.74 -2.36 30.42
N ASP A 11 10.15 -1.92 31.59
CA ASP A 11 9.45 -0.89 32.38
C ASP A 11 9.43 0.51 31.73
N GLY A 12 10.27 0.75 30.73
CA GLY A 12 10.26 1.98 29.95
C GLY A 12 9.19 2.03 28.84
N TYR A 13 8.45 0.94 28.63
CA TYR A 13 7.36 0.90 27.67
C TYR A 13 6.11 1.58 28.23
N THR A 14 5.68 2.61 27.54
CA THR A 14 4.42 3.31 27.83
C THR A 14 3.60 3.44 26.56
N ASP A 15 2.27 3.62 26.68
CA ASP A 15 1.39 3.85 25.53
C ASP A 15 1.80 5.09 24.72
N GLU A 16 2.35 6.11 25.38
CA GLU A 16 2.86 7.31 24.72
C GLU A 16 4.12 7.01 23.90
N VAL A 17 5.03 6.19 24.40
CA VAL A 17 6.22 5.74 23.69
C VAL A 17 5.83 4.87 22.50
N ASP A 18 4.88 3.94 22.68
CA ASP A 18 4.35 3.11 21.60
C ASP A 18 3.75 3.96 20.48
N ALA A 19 2.90 4.94 20.84
CA ALA A 19 2.25 5.83 19.87
C ALA A 19 3.27 6.65 19.07
N LYS A 20 4.28 7.23 19.74
CA LYS A 20 5.34 8.01 19.08
C LYS A 20 6.18 7.15 18.14
N ILE A 21 6.60 5.98 18.59
CA ILE A 21 7.41 5.06 17.76
C ILE A 21 6.58 4.53 16.59
N SER A 22 5.32 4.16 16.81
CA SER A 22 4.43 3.71 15.74
C SER A 22 4.23 4.79 14.67
N ALA A 23 4.07 6.05 15.08
CA ALA A 23 3.96 7.18 14.15
C ALA A 23 5.25 7.40 13.34
N GLU A 24 6.43 7.29 13.98
CA GLU A 24 7.71 7.43 13.29
C GLU A 24 8.00 6.25 12.36
N ILE A 25 7.65 5.03 12.76
CA ILE A 25 7.74 3.86 11.88
C ILE A 25 6.85 4.07 10.64
N GLY A 26 5.60 4.53 10.82
CA GLY A 26 4.69 4.76 9.71
C GLY A 26 5.17 5.84 8.72
N LYS A 27 5.97 6.83 9.19
CA LYS A 27 6.53 7.89 8.34
C LYS A 27 7.81 7.47 7.60
N ASN A 28 8.67 6.71 8.27
CA ASN A 28 10.06 6.54 7.86
C ASN A 28 10.38 5.13 7.36
N PHE A 29 9.48 4.17 7.58
CA PHE A 29 9.72 2.78 7.22
C PHE A 29 8.60 2.24 6.33
N VAL A 30 8.99 1.51 5.31
CA VAL A 30 8.07 0.80 4.43
C VAL A 30 7.85 -0.60 5.00
N SER A 31 6.62 -1.08 4.99
CA SER A 31 6.34 -2.44 5.44
C SER A 31 7.09 -3.47 4.58
N LYS A 32 7.43 -4.62 5.15
CA LYS A 32 8.04 -5.73 4.39
C LYS A 32 7.15 -6.18 3.23
N ALA A 33 5.84 -6.09 3.38
CA ALA A 33 4.88 -6.42 2.34
C ALA A 33 4.99 -5.44 1.17
N ASP A 34 4.97 -4.14 1.45
CA ASP A 34 5.10 -3.09 0.42
C ASP A 34 6.47 -3.15 -0.27
N PHE A 35 7.55 -3.35 0.50
CA PHE A 35 8.88 -3.55 -0.07
C PHE A 35 8.90 -4.74 -1.03
N ASN A 36 8.30 -5.87 -0.65
CA ASN A 36 8.22 -7.05 -1.51
C ASN A 36 7.39 -6.80 -2.78
N GLN A 37 6.26 -6.06 -2.67
CA GLN A 37 5.44 -5.68 -3.82
C GLN A 37 6.22 -4.76 -4.78
N VAL A 38 6.87 -3.74 -4.27
CA VAL A 38 7.69 -2.83 -5.08
C VAL A 38 8.84 -3.59 -5.76
N ASN A 39 9.45 -4.52 -5.04
CA ASN A 39 10.54 -5.34 -5.59
C ASN A 39 10.05 -6.30 -6.67
N ALA A 40 8.86 -6.88 -6.52
CA ALA A 40 8.22 -7.70 -7.53
C ALA A 40 7.85 -6.87 -8.79
N ALA A 41 7.29 -5.67 -8.59
CA ALA A 41 6.98 -4.74 -9.68
C ALA A 41 8.24 -4.29 -10.43
N LYS A 42 9.33 -3.99 -9.70
CA LYS A 42 10.64 -3.67 -10.29
C LYS A 42 11.14 -4.83 -11.15
N LYS A 43 11.15 -6.05 -10.62
CA LYS A 43 11.61 -7.23 -11.35
C LYS A 43 10.79 -7.46 -12.62
N LYS A 44 9.46 -7.30 -12.54
CA LYS A 44 8.59 -7.40 -13.72
C LYS A 44 8.93 -6.34 -14.77
N ALA A 45 9.17 -5.09 -14.35
CA ALA A 45 9.58 -4.02 -15.26
C ALA A 45 10.94 -4.32 -15.93
N GLU A 46 11.90 -4.88 -15.20
CA GLU A 46 13.20 -5.33 -15.76
C GLU A 46 13.01 -6.46 -16.78
N ASP A 47 12.14 -7.43 -16.50
CA ASP A 47 11.81 -8.53 -17.42
C ASP A 47 11.08 -8.00 -18.68
N ASP A 48 10.19 -7.02 -18.54
CA ASP A 48 9.52 -6.36 -19.66
C ASP A 48 10.49 -5.60 -20.55
N VAL A 49 11.46 -4.88 -19.98
CA VAL A 49 12.54 -4.23 -20.74
C VAL A 49 13.34 -5.27 -21.53
N LYS A 50 13.75 -6.36 -20.89
CA LYS A 50 14.49 -7.44 -21.54
C LYS A 50 13.70 -8.07 -22.70
N THR A 51 12.40 -8.26 -22.51
CA THR A 51 11.51 -8.77 -23.55
C THR A 51 11.44 -7.80 -24.73
N ARG A 52 11.36 -6.50 -24.49
CA ARG A 52 11.37 -5.46 -25.53
C ARG A 52 12.67 -5.42 -26.30
N ASP A 53 13.81 -5.58 -25.62
CA ASP A 53 15.11 -5.64 -26.27
C ASP A 53 15.21 -6.85 -27.21
N GLN A 54 14.69 -8.01 -26.78
CA GLN A 54 14.61 -9.21 -27.62
C GLN A 54 13.70 -9.01 -28.85
N GLN A 55 12.58 -8.33 -28.67
CA GLN A 55 11.66 -7.99 -29.76
C GLN A 55 12.32 -7.04 -30.77
N LEU A 56 13.06 -6.04 -30.31
CA LEU A 56 13.84 -5.13 -31.16
C LEU A 56 14.92 -5.86 -31.96
N GLU A 57 15.62 -6.80 -31.32
CA GLU A 57 16.61 -7.63 -32.01
C GLU A 57 15.97 -8.53 -33.09
N THR A 58 14.80 -9.08 -32.83
CA THR A 58 14.05 -9.87 -33.81
C THR A 58 13.61 -9.01 -34.98
N LEU A 59 13.10 -7.80 -34.69
CA LEU A 59 12.69 -6.84 -35.72
C LEU A 59 13.88 -6.42 -36.63
N LYS A 60 15.04 -6.16 -36.00
CA LYS A 60 16.28 -5.85 -36.74
C LYS A 60 16.72 -6.96 -37.72
N LYS A 61 16.47 -8.20 -37.35
CA LYS A 61 16.85 -9.36 -38.18
C LYS A 61 15.86 -9.66 -39.32
N SER A 62 14.64 -9.11 -39.23
CA SER A 62 13.58 -9.30 -40.23
C SER A 62 13.69 -8.29 -41.36
N THR A 63 14.69 -8.42 -42.23
CA THR A 63 15.02 -7.40 -43.27
C THR A 63 14.41 -7.65 -44.65
N GLY A 64 13.33 -8.43 -44.77
CA GLY A 64 12.88 -8.86 -46.10
C GLY A 64 11.43 -8.59 -46.49
N ASP A 65 10.50 -8.41 -45.53
CA ASP A 65 9.07 -8.25 -45.82
C ASP A 65 8.51 -7.04 -45.08
N THR A 66 8.22 -5.98 -45.81
CA THR A 66 7.72 -4.69 -45.27
C THR A 66 6.35 -4.86 -44.61
N ALA A 67 5.49 -5.73 -45.11
CA ALA A 67 4.17 -5.97 -44.58
C ALA A 67 4.23 -6.72 -43.23
N ALA A 68 5.05 -7.76 -43.17
CA ALA A 68 5.29 -8.52 -41.94
C ALA A 68 5.95 -7.64 -40.86
N LEU A 69 6.86 -6.77 -41.23
CA LEU A 69 7.46 -5.80 -40.33
C LEU A 69 6.44 -4.80 -39.78
N GLN A 70 5.54 -4.30 -40.62
CA GLN A 70 4.49 -3.37 -40.20
C GLN A 70 3.51 -4.02 -39.22
N GLU A 71 3.12 -5.27 -39.45
CA GLU A 71 2.29 -6.05 -38.56
C GLU A 71 2.97 -6.28 -37.19
N GLN A 72 4.25 -6.64 -37.22
CA GLN A 72 5.05 -6.82 -36.00
C GLN A 72 5.18 -5.49 -35.22
N ILE A 73 5.42 -4.37 -35.86
CA ILE A 73 5.48 -3.05 -35.22
C ILE A 73 4.14 -2.74 -34.54
N THR A 74 3.02 -2.96 -35.23
CA THR A 74 1.68 -2.70 -34.67
C THR A 74 1.41 -3.60 -33.45
N THR A 75 1.76 -4.88 -33.55
CA THR A 75 1.63 -5.83 -32.44
C THR A 75 2.47 -5.41 -31.24
N LEU A 76 3.72 -5.03 -31.46
CA LEU A 76 4.61 -4.55 -30.41
C LEU A 76 4.13 -3.26 -29.75
N GLN A 77 3.60 -2.32 -30.53
CA GLN A 77 3.04 -1.09 -30.02
C GLN A 77 1.83 -1.37 -29.09
N THR A 78 0.96 -2.28 -29.50
CA THR A 78 -0.20 -2.69 -28.70
C THR A 78 0.24 -3.37 -27.40
N GLN A 79 1.14 -4.34 -27.46
CA GLN A 79 1.66 -5.03 -26.29
C GLN A 79 2.36 -4.07 -25.32
N ASN A 80 3.14 -3.13 -25.84
CA ASN A 80 3.84 -2.14 -25.03
C ASN A 80 2.86 -1.16 -24.35
N ALA A 81 1.78 -0.76 -25.03
CA ALA A 81 0.75 0.08 -24.47
C ALA A 81 -0.03 -0.65 -23.34
N GLU A 82 -0.35 -1.92 -23.54
CA GLU A 82 -1.01 -2.75 -22.53
C GLU A 82 -0.11 -3.00 -21.32
N ALA A 83 1.15 -3.34 -21.53
CA ALA A 83 2.12 -3.53 -20.46
C ALA A 83 2.32 -2.24 -19.65
N LYS A 84 2.41 -1.08 -20.32
CA LYS A 84 2.49 0.22 -19.66
C LYS A 84 1.27 0.49 -18.79
N LYS A 85 0.06 0.27 -19.33
CA LYS A 85 -1.21 0.47 -18.60
C LYS A 85 -1.29 -0.44 -17.36
N THR A 86 -0.91 -1.70 -17.52
CA THR A 86 -0.89 -2.66 -16.39
C THR A 86 0.10 -2.23 -15.32
N TYR A 87 1.30 -1.82 -15.71
CA TYR A 87 2.32 -1.32 -14.79
C TYR A 87 1.88 -0.06 -14.04
N GLU A 88 1.29 0.91 -14.74
CA GLU A 88 0.77 2.13 -14.13
C GLU A 88 -0.34 1.84 -13.12
N ALA A 89 -1.24 0.89 -13.45
CA ALA A 89 -2.30 0.45 -12.55
C ALA A 89 -1.76 -0.26 -11.30
N GLU A 90 -0.79 -1.17 -11.47
CA GLU A 90 -0.13 -1.85 -10.35
C GLU A 90 0.61 -0.85 -9.44
N LEU A 91 1.34 0.10 -10.03
CA LEU A 91 2.05 1.13 -9.27
C LEU A 91 1.09 2.04 -8.50
N ALA A 92 -0.02 2.44 -9.12
CA ALA A 92 -1.06 3.24 -8.46
C ALA A 92 -1.67 2.47 -7.27
N ARG A 93 -1.94 1.17 -7.45
CA ARG A 93 -2.45 0.31 -6.39
C ARG A 93 -1.47 0.17 -5.23
N VAL A 94 -0.19 -0.09 -5.50
CA VAL A 94 0.83 -0.20 -4.46
C VAL A 94 0.96 1.09 -3.66
N ARG A 95 0.94 2.24 -4.34
CA ARG A 95 0.98 3.55 -3.68
C ARG A 95 -0.26 3.79 -2.82
N LEU A 96 -1.44 3.43 -3.33
CA LEU A 96 -2.69 3.55 -2.58
C LEU A 96 -2.67 2.67 -1.34
N ASP A 97 -2.29 1.40 -1.48
CA ASP A 97 -2.19 0.46 -0.35
C ASP A 97 -1.20 0.95 0.71
N GLY A 98 -0.03 1.43 0.31
CA GLY A 98 0.96 2.00 1.23
C GLY A 98 0.44 3.23 1.97
N ALA A 99 -0.25 4.14 1.27
CA ALA A 99 -0.85 5.33 1.89
C ALA A 99 -1.96 4.96 2.88
N VAL A 100 -2.77 3.95 2.57
CA VAL A 100 -3.81 3.42 3.48
C VAL A 100 -3.16 2.82 4.73
N GLU A 101 -2.15 1.97 4.57
CA GLU A 101 -1.43 1.36 5.70
C GLU A 101 -0.82 2.42 6.63
N ALA A 102 -0.16 3.42 6.03
CA ALA A 102 0.42 4.53 6.78
C ALA A 102 -0.64 5.32 7.56
N ALA A 103 -1.78 5.63 6.93
CA ALA A 103 -2.88 6.36 7.56
C ALA A 103 -3.51 5.57 8.71
N LEU A 104 -3.75 4.26 8.54
CA LEU A 104 -4.30 3.41 9.58
C LEU A 104 -3.35 3.26 10.77
N THR A 105 -2.06 3.09 10.50
CA THR A 105 -1.03 3.03 11.54
C THR A 105 -0.96 4.34 12.32
N ALA A 106 -0.97 5.48 11.62
CA ALA A 106 -0.97 6.80 12.24
C ALA A 106 -2.22 7.05 13.08
N ALA A 107 -3.37 6.51 12.67
CA ALA A 107 -4.63 6.58 13.41
C ALA A 107 -4.69 5.60 14.61
N GLY A 108 -3.66 4.81 14.83
CA GLY A 108 -3.61 3.85 15.94
C GLY A 108 -4.47 2.60 15.73
N ALA A 109 -4.69 2.18 14.49
CA ALA A 109 -5.38 0.93 14.21
C ALA A 109 -4.60 -0.25 14.80
N LYS A 110 -5.26 -1.10 15.58
CA LYS A 110 -4.66 -2.30 16.20
C LYS A 110 -4.46 -3.43 15.19
N ASN A 111 -5.28 -3.44 14.14
CA ASN A 111 -5.22 -4.42 13.06
C ASN A 111 -5.63 -3.74 11.74
N ASN A 112 -4.65 -3.34 10.95
CA ASN A 112 -4.88 -2.68 9.67
C ASN A 112 -5.70 -3.53 8.70
N THR A 113 -5.49 -4.85 8.69
CA THR A 113 -6.25 -5.76 7.82
C THR A 113 -7.73 -5.75 8.14
N ALA A 114 -8.10 -5.79 9.42
CA ALA A 114 -9.49 -5.74 9.85
C ALA A 114 -10.15 -4.39 9.50
N VAL A 115 -9.44 -3.28 9.72
CA VAL A 115 -9.96 -1.95 9.39
C VAL A 115 -10.07 -1.77 7.88
N LYS A 116 -9.09 -2.23 7.08
CA LYS A 116 -9.16 -2.23 5.61
C LYS A 116 -10.38 -3.00 5.09
N ALA A 117 -10.73 -4.11 5.73
CA ALA A 117 -11.92 -4.87 5.35
C ALA A 117 -13.22 -4.06 5.54
N LEU A 118 -13.30 -3.25 6.60
CA LEU A 118 -14.44 -2.35 6.82
C LEU A 118 -14.48 -1.17 5.85
N LEU A 119 -13.31 -0.75 5.34
CA LEU A 119 -13.17 0.32 4.37
C LEU A 119 -13.24 -0.20 2.91
N ALA A 120 -13.50 -1.48 2.68
CA ALA A 120 -13.39 -2.11 1.37
C ALA A 120 -14.21 -1.40 0.28
N ASP A 121 -15.43 -0.96 0.58
CA ASP A 121 -16.26 -0.25 -0.38
C ASP A 121 -15.73 1.16 -0.68
N PHE A 122 -15.28 1.89 0.31
CA PHE A 122 -14.62 3.18 0.13
C PHE A 122 -13.34 3.04 -0.72
N LEU A 123 -12.54 2.01 -0.46
CA LEU A 123 -11.25 1.81 -1.11
C LEU A 123 -11.36 1.39 -2.60
N LYS A 124 -12.52 0.91 -3.05
CA LYS A 124 -12.73 0.57 -4.48
C LYS A 124 -12.51 1.76 -5.42
N ASP A 125 -12.96 2.94 -5.00
CA ASP A 125 -12.90 4.17 -5.80
C ASP A 125 -11.90 5.19 -5.24
N ALA A 126 -11.13 4.81 -4.22
CA ALA A 126 -10.19 5.68 -3.55
C ALA A 126 -9.04 6.11 -4.49
N LYS A 127 -8.63 7.36 -4.37
CA LYS A 127 -7.54 7.96 -5.14
C LYS A 127 -6.62 8.74 -4.22
N LEU A 128 -5.35 8.77 -4.59
CA LEU A 128 -4.38 9.65 -3.97
C LEU A 128 -4.61 11.10 -4.42
N ASP A 129 -4.41 12.02 -3.51
CA ASP A 129 -4.29 13.44 -3.82
C ASP A 129 -2.85 13.80 -4.22
N ASP A 130 -2.61 15.10 -4.52
CA ASP A 130 -1.30 15.59 -4.95
C ASP A 130 -0.21 15.46 -3.86
N SER A 131 -0.60 15.29 -2.60
CA SER A 131 0.32 15.05 -1.48
C SER A 131 0.66 13.57 -1.28
N GLY A 132 0.00 12.67 -2.01
CA GLY A 132 0.11 11.23 -1.86
C GLY A 132 -0.75 10.64 -0.74
N ALA A 133 -1.63 11.43 -0.14
CA ALA A 133 -2.61 10.94 0.83
C ALA A 133 -3.88 10.43 0.14
N VAL A 134 -4.59 9.51 0.79
CA VAL A 134 -5.87 8.99 0.25
C VAL A 134 -6.99 9.98 0.56
N LYS A 135 -7.56 10.56 -0.49
CA LYS A 135 -8.61 11.57 -0.35
C LYS A 135 -9.83 11.02 0.40
N GLY A 136 -10.17 11.67 1.51
CA GLY A 136 -11.34 11.30 2.33
C GLY A 136 -11.10 10.19 3.36
N LEU A 137 -9.99 9.47 3.30
CA LEU A 137 -9.72 8.34 4.19
C LEU A 137 -9.68 8.75 5.67
N ALA A 138 -9.13 9.91 5.99
CA ALA A 138 -9.06 10.38 7.38
C ALA A 138 -10.46 10.52 8.01
N ALA A 139 -11.45 10.98 7.27
CA ALA A 139 -12.83 11.10 7.73
C ALA A 139 -13.49 9.73 7.95
N GLU A 140 -13.22 8.78 7.05
CA GLU A 140 -13.73 7.40 7.19
C GLU A 140 -13.11 6.71 8.41
N ILE A 141 -11.81 6.86 8.61
CA ILE A 141 -11.10 6.32 9.78
C ILE A 141 -11.67 6.95 11.07
N ASP A 142 -11.88 8.27 11.10
CA ASP A 142 -12.44 8.98 12.25
C ASP A 142 -13.85 8.49 12.57
N THR A 143 -14.66 8.22 11.56
CA THR A 143 -16.00 7.63 11.70
C THR A 143 -15.93 6.24 12.34
N LEU A 144 -15.05 5.37 11.86
CA LEU A 144 -14.86 4.03 12.42
C LEU A 144 -14.29 4.07 13.84
N ALA A 145 -13.38 5.00 14.12
CA ALA A 145 -12.78 5.14 15.45
C ALA A 145 -13.78 5.65 16.52
N LYS A 146 -14.84 6.36 16.12
CA LYS A 146 -15.89 6.89 17.00
C LYS A 146 -17.11 5.99 17.11
N ALA A 147 -17.33 5.09 16.19
CA ALA A 147 -18.48 4.20 16.19
C ALA A 147 -18.32 3.09 17.25
N ASP A 148 -19.31 2.91 18.11
CA ASP A 148 -19.29 1.93 19.23
C ASP A 148 -18.93 0.51 18.77
N ALA A 149 -19.39 0.13 17.58
CA ALA A 149 -19.17 -1.19 17.00
C ALA A 149 -17.72 -1.44 16.51
N THR A 150 -16.93 -0.39 16.28
CA THR A 150 -15.59 -0.49 15.65
C THR A 150 -14.49 0.24 16.41
N ALA A 151 -14.83 1.08 17.39
CA ALA A 151 -13.86 1.83 18.19
C ALA A 151 -12.80 0.94 18.86
N PHE A 152 -13.14 -0.30 19.21
CA PHE A 152 -12.20 -1.27 19.80
C PHE A 152 -11.03 -1.64 18.88
N LEU A 153 -11.16 -1.41 17.58
CA LEU A 153 -10.09 -1.65 16.58
C LEU A 153 -9.00 -0.58 16.60
N PHE A 154 -9.21 0.52 17.33
CA PHE A 154 -8.26 1.62 17.42
C PHE A 154 -7.73 1.77 18.85
N ASN A 155 -6.51 2.30 18.97
CA ASN A 155 -5.97 2.75 20.24
C ASN A 155 -6.61 4.11 20.54
N THR A 156 -7.66 4.13 21.35
CA THR A 156 -8.19 5.40 21.86
C THR A 156 -7.19 5.95 22.88
N ALA A 157 -6.60 7.10 22.58
CA ALA A 157 -5.92 7.90 23.61
C ALA A 157 -7.01 8.32 24.62
N GLY A 158 -7.16 7.57 25.68
CA GLY A 158 -8.17 7.79 26.72
C GLY A 158 -9.17 6.64 26.87
N GLY A 159 -8.72 5.39 26.77
CA GLY A 159 -9.55 4.24 27.16
C GLY A 159 -9.88 4.33 28.64
N ASN A 160 -11.15 4.62 28.96
CA ASN A 160 -11.70 4.35 30.27
C ASN A 160 -11.34 2.93 30.68
N ALA A 161 -10.35 2.80 31.54
CA ALA A 161 -10.23 1.61 32.35
C ALA A 161 -11.58 1.45 33.05
N GLN A 162 -12.42 0.54 32.57
CA GLN A 162 -13.56 0.09 33.36
C GLN A 162 -12.96 -0.43 34.66
N GLN A 163 -13.07 0.41 35.70
CA GLN A 163 -12.82 -0.04 37.05
C GLN A 163 -13.81 -1.18 37.32
N PHE A 164 -13.28 -2.39 37.31
CA PHE A 164 -13.96 -3.51 37.91
C PHE A 164 -14.13 -3.17 39.39
N LYS A 165 -15.28 -2.65 39.74
CA LYS A 165 -15.70 -2.51 41.12
C LYS A 165 -16.04 -3.94 41.56
N GLY A 166 -15.04 -4.64 42.12
CA GLY A 166 -15.28 -5.90 42.82
C GLY A 166 -16.27 -5.67 43.97
N MET A 167 -17.29 -6.50 44.01
CA MET A 167 -18.12 -6.70 45.19
C MET A 167 -17.30 -7.38 46.26
#